data_50b4e86f5dde4cbd5924db6004bcb401
#
_entry.id   50b4e86f5dde4cbd5924db6004bcb401
#
_cell.length_a   1.000
_cell.length_b   1.000
_cell.length_c   1.000
_cell.angle_alpha   90.00
_cell.angle_beta   90.00
_cell.angle_gamma   90.00
#
_symmetry.space_group_name_H-M   'P 1'
#
loop_
_entity.id
_entity.type
_entity.pdbx_description
1 polymer ?
#
loop_
_entity_poly.entity_id
_entity_poly.type
_entity_poly.pdbx_seq_one_letter_code
_entity_poly.pdbx_strand_id
1 'polypeptide(L)'
;MTIKEAQEAVDRWIKEYGVRYFSELTNMAVLTEEVGELARVMARKYGDQSFKEGEKDNLGEEMADVLWVLLCLANQTGVDLTEELKKSMEKKTQRDALRHIHNKKLMA
;
A
#
# COMPACT_ATOMS: atom_id res chain seq x y z
N MET A 1 -6.63 7.74 -12.51
CA MET A 1 -6.53 8.47 -11.21
C MET A 1 -5.08 8.58 -10.80
N THR A 2 -4.61 9.79 -10.53
CA THR A 2 -3.26 10.02 -9.99
C THR A 2 -3.24 9.76 -8.47
N ILE A 3 -2.04 9.66 -7.90
CA ILE A 3 -1.90 9.53 -6.44
C ILE A 3 -2.52 10.73 -5.73
N LYS A 4 -2.28 11.94 -6.26
CA LYS A 4 -2.87 13.17 -5.72
C LYS A 4 -4.39 13.13 -5.76
N GLU A 5 -4.97 12.71 -6.88
CA GLU A 5 -6.41 12.57 -7.02
C GLU A 5 -6.95 11.51 -6.05
N ALA A 6 -6.22 10.43 -5.85
CA ALA A 6 -6.60 9.38 -4.89
C ALA A 6 -6.61 9.92 -3.45
N GLN A 7 -5.58 10.68 -3.05
CA GLN A 7 -5.56 11.32 -1.73
C GLN A 7 -6.75 12.26 -1.54
N GLU A 8 -7.04 13.08 -2.54
CA GLU A 8 -8.18 14.01 -2.50
C GLU A 8 -9.52 13.27 -2.43
N ALA A 9 -9.67 12.20 -3.22
CA ALA A 9 -10.90 11.41 -3.24
C ALA A 9 -11.15 10.72 -1.90
N VAL A 10 -10.12 10.15 -1.29
CA VAL A 10 -10.22 9.52 0.04
C VAL A 10 -10.61 10.56 1.08
N ASP A 11 -9.99 11.73 1.07
CA ASP A 11 -10.31 12.79 2.01
C ASP A 11 -11.77 13.24 1.92
N ARG A 12 -12.27 13.44 0.69
CA ARG A 12 -13.68 13.77 0.48
C ARG A 12 -14.60 12.68 1.01
N TRP A 13 -14.26 11.42 0.73
CA TRP A 13 -15.07 10.28 1.17
C TRP A 13 -15.15 10.21 2.70
N ILE A 14 -14.01 10.39 3.38
CA ILE A 14 -13.97 10.37 4.85
C ILE A 14 -14.85 11.48 5.42
N LYS A 15 -14.76 12.69 4.88
CA LYS A 15 -15.56 13.83 5.35
C LYS A 15 -17.04 13.67 5.06
N GLU A 16 -17.38 13.07 3.92
CA GLU A 16 -18.78 12.90 3.51
C GLU A 16 -19.45 11.71 4.18
N TYR A 17 -18.78 10.56 4.26
CA TYR A 17 -19.36 9.30 4.73
C TYR A 17 -18.75 8.76 6.02
N GLY A 18 -17.48 9.00 6.25
CA GLY A 18 -16.75 8.45 7.39
C GLY A 18 -16.80 9.32 8.65
N VAL A 19 -17.36 10.51 8.56
CA VAL A 19 -17.41 11.52 9.60
C VAL A 19 -16.03 12.15 9.86
N ARG A 20 -15.05 11.36 10.24
CA ARG A 20 -13.67 11.79 10.44
C ARG A 20 -12.72 10.60 10.31
N TYR A 21 -11.43 10.88 10.19
CA TYR A 21 -10.41 9.84 10.27
C TYR A 21 -10.38 9.24 11.68
N PHE A 22 -10.07 7.96 11.78
CA PHE A 22 -9.60 7.38 13.03
C PHE A 22 -8.30 8.10 13.44
N SER A 23 -7.88 7.98 14.69
CA SER A 23 -6.58 8.53 15.09
C SER A 23 -5.45 7.88 14.28
N GLU A 24 -4.32 8.56 14.18
CA GLU A 24 -3.16 8.08 13.42
C GLU A 24 -2.67 6.73 13.93
N LEU A 25 -2.66 6.53 15.24
CA LEU A 25 -2.26 5.24 15.82
C LEU A 25 -3.26 4.14 15.50
N THR A 26 -4.55 4.44 15.53
CA THR A 26 -5.59 3.48 15.14
C THR A 26 -5.43 3.11 13.66
N ASN A 27 -5.25 4.10 12.79
CA ASN A 27 -5.04 3.83 11.37
C ASN A 27 -3.74 3.07 11.09
N MET A 28 -2.70 3.28 11.89
CA MET A 28 -1.49 2.47 11.78
C MET A 28 -1.76 1.00 12.13
N ALA A 29 -2.55 0.75 13.16
CA ALA A 29 -2.96 -0.61 13.52
C ALA A 29 -3.81 -1.24 12.42
N VAL A 30 -4.75 -0.49 11.84
CA VAL A 30 -5.58 -0.94 10.72
C VAL A 30 -4.70 -1.26 9.51
N LEU A 31 -3.71 -0.44 9.20
CA LEU A 31 -2.77 -0.71 8.12
C LEU A 31 -2.06 -2.05 8.34
N THR A 32 -1.61 -2.31 9.55
CA THR A 32 -0.96 -3.58 9.90
C THR A 32 -1.89 -4.76 9.70
N GLU A 33 -3.16 -4.62 10.09
CA GLU A 33 -4.18 -5.65 9.87
C GLU A 33 -4.39 -5.91 8.38
N GLU A 34 -4.52 -4.86 7.57
CA GLU A 34 -4.73 -4.98 6.12
C GLU A 34 -3.52 -5.62 5.42
N VAL A 35 -2.31 -5.27 5.86
CA VAL A 35 -1.10 -5.93 5.35
C VAL A 35 -1.12 -7.42 5.71
N GLY A 36 -1.57 -7.76 6.91
CA GLY A 36 -1.74 -9.16 7.33
C GLY A 36 -2.74 -9.92 6.45
N GLU A 37 -3.86 -9.30 6.10
CA GLU A 37 -4.85 -9.89 5.20
C GLU A 37 -4.28 -10.10 3.79
N LEU A 38 -3.53 -9.12 3.29
CA LEU A 38 -2.82 -9.25 2.01
C LEU A 38 -1.81 -10.41 2.08
N ALA A 39 -1.03 -10.49 3.14
CA ALA A 39 -0.06 -11.56 3.34
C ALA A 39 -0.73 -12.93 3.34
N ARG A 40 -1.90 -13.05 3.96
CA ARG A 40 -2.67 -14.30 3.99
C ARG A 40 -3.04 -14.76 2.58
N VAL A 41 -3.56 -13.86 1.75
CA VAL A 41 -3.93 -14.18 0.36
C VAL A 41 -2.68 -14.55 -0.45
N MET A 42 -1.59 -13.81 -0.30
CA MET A 42 -0.34 -14.10 -0.99
C MET A 42 0.22 -15.48 -0.64
N ALA A 43 0.19 -15.84 0.65
CA ALA A 43 0.68 -17.14 1.12
C ALA A 43 -0.16 -18.30 0.55
N ARG A 44 -1.45 -18.09 0.39
CA ARG A 44 -2.36 -19.12 -0.14
C ARG A 44 -2.29 -19.23 -1.67
N LYS A 45 -2.11 -18.12 -2.35
CA LYS A 45 -2.07 -18.10 -3.82
C LYS A 45 -0.70 -18.52 -4.36
N TYR A 46 0.37 -18.10 -3.74
CA TYR A 46 1.74 -18.26 -4.25
C TYR A 46 2.68 -19.01 -3.31
N GLY A 47 2.25 -19.30 -2.10
CA GLY A 47 3.05 -20.02 -1.11
C GLY A 47 2.62 -21.48 -0.98
N ASP A 48 2.95 -22.05 0.17
CA ASP A 48 2.71 -23.47 0.46
C ASP A 48 1.37 -23.75 1.11
N GLN A 49 0.62 -22.70 1.44
CA GLN A 49 -0.74 -22.84 1.98
C GLN A 49 -1.77 -22.78 0.86
N SER A 50 -2.93 -23.34 1.10
CA SER A 50 -4.05 -23.33 0.15
C SER A 50 -5.24 -22.58 0.72
N PHE A 51 -6.08 -22.04 -0.16
CA PHE A 51 -7.36 -21.48 0.25
C PHE A 51 -8.23 -22.58 0.85
N LYS A 52 -8.93 -22.26 1.92
CA LYS A 52 -9.96 -23.12 2.48
C LYS A 52 -11.20 -23.05 1.59
N GLU A 53 -12.06 -24.09 1.70
CA GLU A 53 -13.33 -24.10 1.00
C GLU A 53 -14.13 -22.83 1.33
N GLY A 54 -14.61 -22.13 0.30
CA GLY A 54 -15.38 -20.92 0.45
C GLY A 54 -14.55 -19.63 0.55
N GLU A 55 -13.24 -19.72 0.71
CA GLU A 55 -12.36 -18.54 0.69
C GLU A 55 -12.14 -18.06 -0.75
N LYS A 56 -12.11 -16.75 -0.93
CA LYS A 56 -11.94 -16.13 -2.26
C LYS A 56 -10.51 -15.68 -2.47
N ASP A 57 -10.07 -15.74 -3.73
CA ASP A 57 -8.86 -15.06 -4.20
C ASP A 57 -9.23 -13.61 -4.48
N ASN A 58 -9.03 -12.76 -3.48
CA ASN A 58 -9.35 -11.33 -3.55
C ASN A 58 -8.10 -10.46 -3.42
N LEU A 59 -7.01 -10.87 -4.09
CA LEU A 59 -5.71 -10.20 -4.01
C LEU A 59 -5.79 -8.71 -4.32
N GLY A 60 -6.47 -8.34 -5.40
CA GLY A 60 -6.61 -6.93 -5.78
C GLY A 60 -7.36 -6.11 -4.73
N GLU A 61 -8.41 -6.67 -4.16
CA GLU A 61 -9.17 -6.03 -3.09
C GLU A 61 -8.29 -5.77 -1.87
N GLU A 62 -7.51 -6.76 -1.45
CA GLU A 62 -6.62 -6.62 -0.30
C GLU A 62 -5.51 -5.59 -0.55
N MET A 63 -4.98 -5.52 -1.76
CA MET A 63 -4.02 -4.47 -2.13
C MET A 63 -4.68 -3.09 -2.06
N ALA A 64 -5.90 -2.96 -2.54
CA ALA A 64 -6.65 -1.70 -2.51
C ALA A 64 -6.93 -1.27 -1.05
N ASP A 65 -7.23 -2.21 -0.17
CA ASP A 65 -7.47 -1.93 1.25
C ASP A 65 -6.21 -1.40 1.94
N VAL A 66 -5.05 -1.97 1.63
CA VAL A 66 -3.75 -1.47 2.13
C VAL A 66 -3.52 -0.04 1.64
N LEU A 67 -3.71 0.19 0.35
CA LEU A 67 -3.53 1.53 -0.24
C LEU A 67 -4.48 2.55 0.38
N TRP A 68 -5.74 2.17 0.59
CA TRP A 68 -6.74 3.04 1.22
C TRP A 68 -6.27 3.58 2.57
N VAL A 69 -5.81 2.70 3.45
CA VAL A 69 -5.36 3.11 4.79
C VAL A 69 -4.10 3.96 4.72
N LEU A 70 -3.19 3.63 3.80
CA LEU A 70 -2.00 4.44 3.60
C LEU A 70 -2.35 5.85 3.13
N LEU A 71 -3.32 5.99 2.23
CA LEU A 71 -3.81 7.29 1.77
C LEU A 71 -4.45 8.07 2.94
N CYS A 72 -5.20 7.41 3.81
CA CYS A 72 -5.74 8.03 5.02
C CYS A 72 -4.62 8.58 5.91
N LEU A 73 -3.59 7.78 6.17
CA LEU A 73 -2.45 8.20 6.99
C LEU A 73 -1.71 9.39 6.38
N ALA A 74 -1.50 9.36 5.07
CA ALA A 74 -0.86 10.46 4.37
C ALA A 74 -1.67 11.75 4.51
N ASN A 75 -2.98 11.68 4.32
CA ASN A 75 -3.86 12.85 4.46
C ASN A 75 -3.85 13.40 5.88
N GLN A 76 -3.92 12.51 6.89
CA GLN A 76 -3.93 12.92 8.29
C GLN A 76 -2.66 13.63 8.73
N THR A 77 -1.54 13.26 8.16
CA THR A 77 -0.21 13.74 8.55
C THR A 77 0.33 14.83 7.62
N GLY A 78 -0.45 15.23 6.61
CA GLY A 78 -0.05 16.25 5.65
C GLY A 78 1.03 15.80 4.69
N VAL A 79 1.15 14.51 4.44
CA VAL A 79 2.16 13.96 3.52
C VAL A 79 1.63 13.94 2.09
N ASP A 80 2.38 14.52 1.16
CA ASP A 80 2.14 14.42 -0.28
C ASP A 80 2.86 13.20 -0.83
N LEU A 81 2.12 12.11 -1.05
CA LEU A 81 2.71 10.86 -1.50
C LEU A 81 3.30 10.93 -2.91
N THR A 82 2.79 11.82 -3.77
CA THR A 82 3.38 12.04 -5.09
C THR A 82 4.82 12.53 -4.95
N GLU A 83 5.02 13.55 -4.14
CA GLU A 83 6.35 14.11 -3.91
C GLU A 83 7.28 13.13 -3.18
N GLU A 84 6.76 12.44 -2.18
CA GLU A 84 7.55 11.46 -1.43
C GLU A 84 7.95 10.26 -2.30
N LEU A 85 7.06 9.82 -3.18
CA LEU A 85 7.38 8.74 -4.13
C LEU A 85 8.46 9.18 -5.12
N LYS A 86 8.36 10.40 -5.65
CA LYS A 86 9.38 10.94 -6.54
C LYS A 86 10.75 10.97 -5.88
N LYS A 87 10.82 11.46 -4.64
CA LYS A 87 12.06 11.48 -3.85
C LYS A 87 12.60 10.07 -3.62
N SER A 88 11.73 9.14 -3.31
CA SER A 88 12.11 7.74 -3.10
C SER A 88 12.71 7.12 -4.37
N MET A 89 12.10 7.39 -5.52
CA MET A 89 12.60 6.90 -6.81
C MET A 89 13.98 7.48 -7.16
N GLU A 90 14.15 8.79 -6.94
CA GLU A 90 15.44 9.45 -7.16
C GLU A 90 16.53 8.87 -6.25
N LYS A 91 16.21 8.68 -4.97
CA LYS A 91 17.14 8.10 -4.00
C LYS A 91 17.54 6.67 -4.41
N LYS A 92 16.58 5.86 -4.80
CA LYS A 92 16.84 4.49 -5.26
C LYS A 92 17.69 4.47 -6.54
N THR A 93 17.40 5.37 -7.47
CA THR A 93 18.16 5.47 -8.71
C THR A 93 19.62 5.85 -8.44
N GLN A 94 19.86 6.87 -7.62
CA GLN A 94 21.22 7.29 -7.27
C GLN A 94 22.00 6.18 -6.54
N ARG A 95 21.34 5.47 -5.62
CA ARG A 95 22.00 4.42 -4.83
C ARG A 95 22.23 3.14 -5.63
N ASP A 96 21.23 2.71 -6.42
CA ASP A 96 21.17 1.34 -6.93
C ASP A 96 21.25 1.24 -8.47
N ALA A 97 21.32 2.35 -9.21
CA ALA A 97 21.23 2.34 -10.67
C ALA A 97 22.24 1.39 -11.36
N LEU A 98 23.47 1.35 -10.86
CA LEU A 98 24.49 0.45 -11.38
C LEU A 98 24.61 -0.87 -10.62
N ARG A 99 24.18 -0.85 -9.35
CA ARG A 99 24.27 -2.01 -8.48
C ARG A 99 23.47 -3.21 -9.02
N HIS A 100 22.21 -2.98 -9.40
CA HIS A 100 21.36 -4.06 -9.91
C HIS A 100 21.73 -4.49 -11.32
N ILE A 101 22.14 -3.56 -12.16
CA ILE A 101 22.63 -3.86 -13.53
C ILE A 101 23.84 -4.80 -13.49
N HIS A 102 24.71 -4.63 -12.49
CA HIS A 102 25.91 -5.47 -12.32
C HIS A 102 25.70 -6.71 -11.46
N ASN A 103 24.49 -6.90 -10.93
CA ASN A 103 24.17 -8.07 -10.11
C ASN A 103 23.75 -9.24 -10.99
N LYS A 104 24.62 -10.22 -11.14
CA LYS A 104 24.42 -11.42 -11.98
C LYS A 104 23.15 -12.20 -11.60
N LYS A 105 22.76 -12.18 -10.32
CA LYS A 105 21.55 -12.88 -9.83
C LYS A 105 20.28 -12.32 -10.43
N LEU A 106 20.26 -11.04 -10.79
CA LEU A 106 19.08 -10.38 -11.35
C LEU A 106 19.00 -10.48 -12.86
N MET A 107 20.04 -10.97 -13.52
CA MET A 107 20.13 -11.07 -14.97
C MET A 107 19.72 -12.44 -15.53
N ALA A 108 19.34 -13.36 -14.68
CA ALA A 108 18.90 -14.72 -15.06
C ALA A 108 17.43 -14.74 -15.49
#